data_f8774947d870c5b4e9f6c151072bf4d6
#
_entry.id   f8774947d870c5b4e9f6c151072bf4d6
#
_cell.length_a   1.000
_cell.length_b   1.000
_cell.length_c   1.000
_cell.angle_alpha   90.00
_cell.angle_beta   90.00
_cell.angle_gamma   90.00
#
_symmetry.space_group_name_H-M   'P 1'
#
loop_
_entity.id
_entity.type
_entity.pdbx_description
1 polymer ?
#
loop_
_entity_poly.entity_id
_entity_poly.type
_entity_poly.pdbx_seq_one_letter_code
_entity_poly.pdbx_strand_id
1 'polypeptide(L)'
;MFFFFDFQDENAEYYETLRALMERWESEIVEFKEAKGQYSADKLGQYFSAISNEANLREKQFGWVVLGVSEKGEKHPVGTAFKQGAPSILEKFKYEIGLNTTDGISFIDIIELYPEYNGKKHRVLMFKIPAAAAGLPTAWKAHYYARSGESLVPLQQYKIDQIRSQERRDWSKQFVEGATIDCLDPAAIKLAREKYKEKMRRDHITAEVDEMTDTQFLEKRKLVIGGKVTNAAMLLLGNSDYDRLFKSAPTIMWRLYGNDGELKDYTILRIPFINATDQIYARIRNLTYRYMPDQLSLFPREIQQYDSWLLRELLNNCIAHSNYQLGGRVYINEFEDHIKITNPGDFLPQTIENVLQISYNPPFYRNQLLAEAMVNFNMIDTATMGIRKVYRIQKDRFFPMPDYDFSVSNQVAVTVYGKTLDDKYTYILFQHPELDLETVYLLDQVQKGLGRSLSKAAIQHLRKHKLVEGRVSNLYLSAEVAQSISEEAQYIKNKGFDDQYYRDMIVDYLEKFGKAQRKDIRELLWDKLPGVLTDEQKERKILTLLTALKRKEKIKTDSDNKQKSCWVLTEK
;
A
#
# COMPACT_ATOMS: atom_id res chain seq x y z
N MET A 1 21.42 9.74 35.53
CA MET A 1 22.11 8.90 34.53
C MET A 1 21.29 9.01 33.25
N PHE A 2 21.62 9.98 32.39
CA PHE A 2 20.89 10.24 31.14
C PHE A 2 21.46 9.33 30.07
N PHE A 3 20.63 8.42 29.55
CA PHE A 3 20.97 7.66 28.35
C PHE A 3 20.81 8.61 27.14
N PHE A 4 21.92 9.02 26.55
CA PHE A 4 21.96 9.53 25.19
C PHE A 4 21.72 8.34 24.26
N PHE A 5 20.56 8.31 23.60
CA PHE A 5 20.40 7.51 22.39
C PHE A 5 21.15 8.22 21.27
N ASP A 6 22.27 7.64 20.87
CA ASP A 6 22.93 7.96 19.60
C ASP A 6 21.93 7.63 18.48
N PHE A 7 21.43 8.66 17.81
CA PHE A 7 20.78 8.52 16.51
C PHE A 7 21.87 8.05 15.56
N GLN A 8 21.95 6.72 15.31
CA GLN A 8 22.68 6.20 14.16
C GLN A 8 22.07 6.85 12.93
N ASP A 9 22.92 7.53 12.15
CA ASP A 9 22.50 8.16 10.89
C ASP A 9 21.91 7.07 9.99
N GLU A 10 20.60 7.12 9.74
CA GLU A 10 19.87 6.11 8.93
C GLU A 10 20.50 5.91 7.54
N ASN A 11 21.35 6.83 7.11
CA ASN A 11 22.05 6.82 5.84
C ASN A 11 23.54 6.39 5.93
N ALA A 12 24.07 6.02 7.09
CA ALA A 12 25.49 5.69 7.26
C ALA A 12 25.97 4.64 6.24
N GLU A 13 25.20 3.60 6.01
CA GLU A 13 25.48 2.53 5.02
C GLU A 13 25.56 3.07 3.59
N TYR A 14 24.73 4.05 3.25
CA TYR A 14 24.72 4.66 1.91
C TYR A 14 25.91 5.60 1.69
N TYR A 15 26.42 6.28 2.73
CA TYR A 15 27.68 7.04 2.64
C TYR A 15 28.87 6.14 2.38
N GLU A 16 28.95 4.98 3.04
CA GLU A 16 29.98 3.97 2.77
C GLU A 16 29.85 3.40 1.35
N THR A 17 28.62 3.10 0.92
CA THR A 17 28.33 2.64 -0.45
C THR A 17 28.77 3.68 -1.48
N LEU A 18 28.44 4.96 -1.29
CA LEU A 18 28.85 6.04 -2.18
C LEU A 18 30.39 6.13 -2.27
N ARG A 19 31.10 6.06 -1.15
CA ARG A 19 32.55 6.07 -1.11
C ARG A 19 33.14 4.89 -1.88
N ALA A 20 32.64 3.69 -1.64
CA ALA A 20 33.11 2.48 -2.32
C ALA A 20 32.83 2.51 -3.84
N LEU A 21 31.74 3.14 -4.27
CA LEU A 21 31.44 3.33 -5.69
C LEU A 21 32.37 4.37 -6.33
N MET A 22 32.69 5.47 -5.65
CA MET A 22 33.62 6.49 -6.15
C MET A 22 35.07 6.01 -6.26
N GLU A 23 35.49 5.06 -5.41
CA GLU A 23 36.81 4.43 -5.46
C GLU A 23 36.96 3.45 -6.65
N ARG A 24 35.84 3.03 -7.22
CA ARG A 24 35.81 2.11 -8.39
C ARG A 24 35.58 2.92 -9.66
N TRP A 25 36.17 2.45 -10.77
CA TRP A 25 35.87 2.97 -12.10
C TRP A 25 34.41 2.71 -12.47
N GLU A 26 33.84 3.55 -13.34
CA GLU A 26 32.54 3.30 -13.96
C GLU A 26 32.49 1.88 -14.55
N SER A 27 31.36 1.26 -14.41
CA SER A 27 31.10 -0.08 -14.93
C SER A 27 29.76 -0.08 -15.66
N GLU A 28 29.43 -1.17 -16.31
CA GLU A 28 28.16 -1.26 -17.03
C GLU A 28 26.93 -1.22 -16.10
N ILE A 29 27.15 -1.36 -14.78
CA ILE A 29 26.08 -1.28 -13.75
C ILE A 29 26.19 -0.08 -12.83
N VAL A 30 27.15 0.82 -13.06
CA VAL A 30 27.35 2.05 -12.26
C VAL A 30 27.65 3.20 -13.19
N GLU A 31 26.88 4.28 -13.06
CA GLU A 31 27.03 5.52 -13.83
C GLU A 31 27.11 6.72 -12.91
N PHE A 32 28.06 7.64 -13.17
CA PHE A 32 28.17 8.94 -12.49
C PHE A 32 27.84 10.08 -13.44
N LYS A 33 27.09 11.07 -12.95
CA LYS A 33 26.76 12.30 -13.67
C LYS A 33 26.88 13.52 -12.75
N GLU A 34 27.47 14.57 -13.27
CA GLU A 34 27.52 15.84 -12.53
C GLU A 34 26.12 16.41 -12.33
N ALA A 35 25.33 16.49 -13.39
CA ALA A 35 23.93 16.96 -13.35
C ALA A 35 23.73 18.23 -12.50
N LYS A 36 24.64 19.21 -12.64
CA LYS A 36 24.67 20.45 -11.81
C LYS A 36 23.37 21.25 -11.89
N GLY A 37 22.67 21.17 -13.02
CA GLY A 37 21.37 21.80 -13.24
C GLY A 37 20.27 20.78 -13.47
N GLN A 38 19.45 21.02 -14.48
CA GLN A 38 18.44 20.06 -14.91
C GLN A 38 19.08 18.92 -15.70
N TYR A 39 18.72 17.68 -15.38
CA TYR A 39 19.10 16.49 -16.12
C TYR A 39 17.86 15.88 -16.81
N SER A 40 18.06 15.30 -18.02
CA SER A 40 16.94 14.75 -18.76
C SER A 40 16.38 13.48 -18.10
N ALA A 41 15.10 13.51 -17.75
CA ALA A 41 14.38 12.34 -17.23
C ALA A 41 14.39 11.18 -18.25
N ASP A 42 14.31 11.51 -19.54
CA ASP A 42 14.38 10.51 -20.62
C ASP A 42 15.75 9.82 -20.67
N LYS A 43 16.83 10.59 -20.50
CA LYS A 43 18.18 10.05 -20.43
C LYS A 43 18.38 9.14 -19.21
N LEU A 44 17.81 9.53 -18.06
CA LEU A 44 17.87 8.71 -16.86
C LEU A 44 17.06 7.41 -17.02
N GLY A 45 15.92 7.45 -17.72
CA GLY A 45 15.15 6.26 -18.07
C GLY A 45 15.90 5.31 -19.01
N GLN A 46 16.67 5.83 -19.96
CA GLN A 46 17.54 5.03 -20.82
C GLN A 46 18.66 4.34 -20.00
N TYR A 47 19.30 5.06 -19.06
CA TYR A 47 20.25 4.46 -18.12
C TYR A 47 19.59 3.43 -17.20
N PHE A 48 18.36 3.70 -16.76
CA PHE A 48 17.60 2.72 -15.98
C PHE A 48 17.47 1.39 -16.73
N SER A 49 17.00 1.42 -17.98
CA SER A 49 16.89 0.22 -18.81
C SER A 49 18.25 -0.46 -18.99
N ALA A 50 19.29 0.31 -19.33
CA ALA A 50 20.61 -0.24 -19.60
C ALA A 50 21.22 -0.92 -18.36
N ILE A 51 21.22 -0.25 -17.23
CA ILE A 51 21.81 -0.77 -15.98
C ILE A 51 21.00 -1.96 -15.45
N SER A 52 19.67 -1.92 -15.57
CA SER A 52 18.78 -3.02 -15.19
C SER A 52 19.12 -4.30 -15.97
N ASN A 53 19.27 -4.19 -17.30
CA ASN A 53 19.62 -5.31 -18.17
C ASN A 53 21.04 -5.82 -17.91
N GLU A 54 22.01 -4.93 -17.76
CA GLU A 54 23.40 -5.32 -17.50
C GLU A 54 23.57 -5.93 -16.08
N ALA A 55 22.81 -5.46 -15.09
CA ALA A 55 22.81 -6.08 -13.77
C ALA A 55 22.30 -7.54 -13.82
N ASN A 56 21.23 -7.80 -14.58
CA ASN A 56 20.72 -9.15 -14.80
C ASN A 56 21.77 -10.04 -15.47
N LEU A 57 22.34 -9.59 -16.60
CA LEU A 57 23.35 -10.35 -17.36
C LEU A 57 24.62 -10.65 -16.56
N ARG A 58 24.91 -9.88 -15.52
CA ARG A 58 26.07 -10.05 -14.62
C ARG A 58 25.71 -10.70 -13.29
N GLU A 59 24.49 -11.22 -13.15
CA GLU A 59 23.98 -11.86 -11.94
C GLU A 59 24.10 -10.96 -10.68
N LYS A 60 23.95 -9.63 -10.88
CA LYS A 60 23.85 -8.65 -9.78
C LYS A 60 22.40 -8.37 -9.48
N GLN A 61 22.08 -8.08 -8.22
CA GLN A 61 20.71 -7.79 -7.80
C GLN A 61 20.25 -6.38 -8.22
N PHE A 62 21.19 -5.43 -8.31
CA PHE A 62 20.92 -4.02 -8.65
C PHE A 62 22.20 -3.34 -9.20
N GLY A 63 22.00 -2.18 -9.80
CA GLY A 63 23.03 -1.24 -10.19
C GLY A 63 22.71 0.18 -9.74
N TRP A 64 23.54 1.17 -10.13
CA TRP A 64 23.46 2.52 -9.63
C TRP A 64 23.59 3.59 -10.72
N VAL A 65 22.77 4.64 -10.62
CA VAL A 65 23.06 5.94 -11.22
C VAL A 65 23.27 6.94 -10.09
N VAL A 66 24.35 7.68 -10.14
CA VAL A 66 24.71 8.66 -9.09
C VAL A 66 24.81 10.05 -9.75
N LEU A 67 23.95 10.98 -9.31
CA LEU A 67 24.00 12.38 -9.74
C LEU A 67 24.67 13.25 -8.69
N GLY A 68 25.47 14.22 -9.13
CA GLY A 68 26.20 15.15 -8.27
C GLY A 68 27.63 14.71 -7.97
N VAL A 69 28.18 13.79 -8.76
CA VAL A 69 29.59 13.34 -8.70
C VAL A 69 30.28 13.67 -10.02
N SER A 70 31.57 14.02 -9.98
CA SER A 70 32.39 14.36 -11.15
C SER A 70 32.40 13.23 -12.18
N GLU A 71 32.26 13.59 -13.48
CA GLU A 71 32.27 12.59 -14.58
C GLU A 71 33.70 12.24 -15.01
N LYS A 72 34.63 13.18 -14.87
CA LYS A 72 36.02 13.03 -15.35
C LYS A 72 37.03 13.02 -14.21
N GLY A 73 38.10 12.28 -14.38
CA GLY A 73 39.17 12.19 -13.39
C GLY A 73 38.74 11.49 -12.11
N GLU A 74 39.37 11.82 -10.99
CA GLU A 74 39.03 11.28 -9.68
C GLU A 74 37.61 11.67 -9.30
N LYS A 75 36.82 10.68 -8.89
CA LYS A 75 35.42 10.86 -8.52
C LYS A 75 35.30 11.61 -7.19
N HIS A 76 34.61 12.73 -7.20
CA HIS A 76 34.35 13.54 -6.01
C HIS A 76 32.98 14.24 -6.10
N PRO A 77 32.35 14.55 -4.97
CA PRO A 77 31.08 15.24 -4.94
C PRO A 77 31.18 16.66 -5.51
N VAL A 78 30.31 16.99 -6.48
CA VAL A 78 30.19 18.31 -7.10
C VAL A 78 28.82 18.96 -6.88
N GLY A 79 27.85 18.16 -6.45
CA GLY A 79 26.48 18.57 -6.16
C GLY A 79 25.56 18.58 -7.38
N THR A 80 24.27 18.28 -7.14
CA THR A 80 23.19 18.30 -8.16
C THR A 80 22.00 19.12 -7.68
N ALA A 81 21.39 19.87 -8.63
CA ALA A 81 20.09 20.53 -8.46
C ALA A 81 18.92 19.75 -9.11
N PHE A 82 19.17 18.52 -9.58
CA PHE A 82 18.13 17.72 -10.22
C PHE A 82 16.95 17.49 -9.27
N LYS A 83 15.74 17.87 -9.74
CA LYS A 83 14.48 17.73 -8.98
C LYS A 83 14.60 18.13 -7.50
N GLN A 84 15.34 19.22 -7.22
CA GLN A 84 15.48 19.75 -5.88
C GLN A 84 14.15 20.35 -5.40
N GLY A 85 13.73 20.03 -4.17
CA GLY A 85 12.49 20.52 -3.58
C GLY A 85 11.89 19.56 -2.56
N ALA A 86 10.56 19.52 -2.45
CA ALA A 86 9.88 18.63 -1.51
C ALA A 86 10.11 17.14 -1.84
N PRO A 87 10.22 16.25 -0.85
CA PRO A 87 10.44 14.80 -1.05
C PRO A 87 9.45 14.16 -2.04
N SER A 88 8.21 14.65 -2.09
CA SER A 88 7.18 14.19 -3.03
C SER A 88 7.55 14.35 -4.52
N ILE A 89 8.57 15.15 -4.85
CA ILE A 89 9.04 15.33 -6.24
C ILE A 89 9.81 14.09 -6.70
N LEU A 90 10.62 13.50 -5.84
CA LEU A 90 11.36 12.25 -6.13
C LEU A 90 10.42 11.05 -6.19
N GLU A 91 9.41 10.98 -5.32
CA GLU A 91 8.38 9.95 -5.36
C GLU A 91 7.56 10.00 -6.68
N LYS A 92 7.13 11.19 -7.10
CA LYS A 92 6.48 11.37 -8.41
C LYS A 92 7.37 10.95 -9.56
N PHE A 93 8.67 11.22 -9.45
CA PHE A 93 9.62 10.82 -10.46
C PHE A 93 9.82 9.28 -10.50
N LYS A 94 9.86 8.64 -9.35
CA LYS A 94 9.87 7.18 -9.23
C LYS A 94 8.66 6.56 -9.95
N TYR A 95 7.47 7.12 -9.74
CA TYR A 95 6.26 6.72 -10.44
C TYR A 95 6.35 6.97 -11.97
N GLU A 96 6.83 8.13 -12.41
CA GLU A 96 7.02 8.48 -13.84
C GLU A 96 7.92 7.47 -14.56
N ILE A 97 9.01 7.02 -13.90
CA ILE A 97 9.89 5.96 -14.44
C ILE A 97 9.12 4.66 -14.59
N GLY A 98 8.39 4.24 -13.59
CA GLY A 98 7.58 3.01 -13.63
C GLY A 98 6.59 2.99 -14.79
N LEU A 99 5.91 4.09 -15.06
CA LEU A 99 4.96 4.19 -16.19
C LEU A 99 5.58 3.96 -17.58
N ASN A 100 6.90 4.13 -17.73
CA ASN A 100 7.59 4.09 -19.02
C ASN A 100 8.56 2.91 -19.15
N THR A 101 8.63 2.03 -18.14
CA THR A 101 9.47 0.82 -18.16
C THR A 101 8.63 -0.43 -18.40
N THR A 102 9.28 -1.53 -18.78
CA THR A 102 8.64 -2.85 -18.87
C THR A 102 8.07 -3.24 -17.53
N ASP A 103 6.81 -3.69 -17.51
CA ASP A 103 6.07 -4.14 -16.31
C ASP A 103 6.08 -3.11 -15.15
N GLY A 104 6.27 -1.82 -15.45
CA GLY A 104 6.25 -0.76 -14.46
C GLY A 104 7.39 -0.81 -13.45
N ILE A 105 8.49 -1.49 -13.74
CA ILE A 105 9.66 -1.56 -12.87
C ILE A 105 10.21 -0.15 -12.64
N SER A 106 10.46 0.19 -11.37
CA SER A 106 10.99 1.48 -10.96
C SER A 106 12.20 1.33 -10.04
N PHE A 107 12.76 2.44 -9.59
CA PHE A 107 13.88 2.41 -8.63
C PHE A 107 13.50 1.65 -7.36
N ILE A 108 14.40 0.81 -6.88
CA ILE A 108 14.27 0.22 -5.53
C ILE A 108 14.20 1.38 -4.53
N ASP A 109 15.18 2.31 -4.65
CA ASP A 109 15.26 3.47 -3.78
C ASP A 109 15.90 4.66 -4.50
N ILE A 110 15.63 5.89 -4.00
CA ILE A 110 16.28 7.13 -4.39
C ILE A 110 16.80 7.78 -3.12
N ILE A 111 18.11 7.70 -2.92
CA ILE A 111 18.77 8.13 -1.70
C ILE A 111 19.39 9.52 -1.92
N GLU A 112 19.09 10.46 -1.05
CA GLU A 112 19.63 11.81 -1.05
C GLU A 112 20.66 11.95 0.06
N LEU A 113 21.92 12.25 -0.33
CA LEU A 113 23.06 12.38 0.58
C LEU A 113 23.71 13.77 0.43
N TYR A 114 24.41 14.19 1.48
CA TYR A 114 25.11 15.46 1.53
C TYR A 114 26.59 15.26 1.97
N PRO A 115 27.40 14.50 1.19
CA PRO A 115 28.81 14.32 1.51
C PRO A 115 29.56 15.66 1.54
N GLU A 116 30.53 15.75 2.44
CA GLU A 116 31.41 16.90 2.54
C GLU A 116 32.64 16.71 1.66
N TYR A 117 32.95 17.72 0.84
CA TYR A 117 34.15 17.76 0.04
C TYR A 117 34.69 19.21 -0.01
N ASN A 118 35.99 19.41 0.26
CA ASN A 118 36.63 20.71 0.35
C ASN A 118 35.90 21.70 1.29
N GLY A 119 35.43 21.21 2.46
CA GLY A 119 34.74 22.00 3.48
C GLY A 119 33.32 22.46 3.10
N LYS A 120 32.73 21.87 2.05
CA LYS A 120 31.36 22.16 1.62
C LYS A 120 30.55 20.86 1.47
N LYS A 121 29.27 20.91 1.88
CA LYS A 121 28.33 19.82 1.67
C LYS A 121 27.77 19.90 0.25
N HIS A 122 27.79 18.77 -0.44
CA HIS A 122 27.32 18.64 -1.81
C HIS A 122 26.15 17.66 -1.87
N ARG A 123 25.04 18.08 -2.46
CA ARG A 123 23.87 17.21 -2.64
C ARG A 123 24.17 16.15 -3.69
N VAL A 124 24.05 14.87 -3.33
CA VAL A 124 24.23 13.71 -4.21
C VAL A 124 22.95 12.89 -4.19
N LEU A 125 22.49 12.44 -5.35
CA LEU A 125 21.35 11.52 -5.48
C LEU A 125 21.85 10.17 -6.00
N MET A 126 21.56 9.11 -5.26
CA MET A 126 21.85 7.74 -5.64
C MET A 126 20.54 7.02 -6.02
N PHE A 127 20.45 6.57 -7.27
CA PHE A 127 19.31 5.81 -7.78
C PHE A 127 19.66 4.33 -7.79
N LYS A 128 19.02 3.54 -6.95
CA LYS A 128 19.17 2.08 -6.87
C LYS A 128 18.25 1.42 -7.88
N ILE A 129 18.84 0.84 -8.93
CA ILE A 129 18.12 0.26 -10.07
C ILE A 129 18.09 -1.26 -9.94
N PRO A 130 16.91 -1.92 -9.91
CA PRO A 130 16.82 -3.36 -9.86
C PRO A 130 17.36 -4.00 -11.13
N ALA A 131 17.93 -5.19 -11.04
CA ALA A 131 18.22 -6.01 -12.19
C ALA A 131 16.92 -6.36 -12.94
N ALA A 132 17.00 -6.47 -14.27
CA ALA A 132 15.90 -6.99 -15.06
C ALA A 132 15.51 -8.40 -14.55
N ALA A 133 14.21 -8.67 -14.49
CA ALA A 133 13.73 -9.97 -14.06
C ALA A 133 14.18 -11.07 -15.05
N ALA A 134 14.51 -12.26 -14.55
CA ALA A 134 14.78 -13.40 -15.40
C ALA A 134 13.63 -13.64 -16.38
N GLY A 135 13.93 -13.79 -17.66
CA GLY A 135 12.96 -13.93 -18.74
C GLY A 135 12.35 -12.62 -19.26
N LEU A 136 12.67 -11.45 -18.63
CA LEU A 136 12.02 -10.18 -18.98
C LEU A 136 13.02 -9.03 -19.03
N PRO A 137 13.57 -8.70 -20.20
CA PRO A 137 14.45 -7.54 -20.34
C PRO A 137 13.70 -6.23 -20.09
N THR A 138 14.33 -5.29 -19.40
CA THR A 138 13.77 -3.98 -19.08
C THR A 138 13.88 -3.03 -20.27
N ALA A 139 12.76 -2.49 -20.75
CA ALA A 139 12.71 -1.43 -21.74
C ALA A 139 12.47 -0.06 -21.09
N TRP A 140 12.85 1.01 -21.80
CA TRP A 140 12.42 2.38 -21.59
C TRP A 140 11.64 2.85 -22.80
N LYS A 141 10.37 3.21 -22.65
CA LYS A 141 9.47 3.60 -23.75
C LYS A 141 9.55 2.60 -24.92
N ALA A 142 9.40 1.32 -24.60
CA ALA A 142 9.48 0.18 -25.53
C ALA A 142 10.85 -0.04 -26.22
N HIS A 143 11.91 0.65 -25.83
CA HIS A 143 13.26 0.44 -26.36
C HIS A 143 14.16 -0.18 -25.29
N TYR A 144 14.92 -1.20 -25.67
CA TYR A 144 15.88 -1.87 -24.78
C TYR A 144 17.27 -1.25 -24.91
N TYR A 145 17.85 -0.87 -23.78
CA TYR A 145 19.18 -0.27 -23.70
C TYR A 145 20.15 -1.18 -22.95
N ALA A 146 21.44 -1.01 -23.28
CA ALA A 146 22.59 -1.64 -22.64
C ALA A 146 23.71 -0.62 -22.46
N ARG A 147 24.74 -1.04 -21.76
CA ARG A 147 26.01 -0.30 -21.71
C ARG A 147 27.13 -1.08 -22.39
N SER A 148 27.99 -0.34 -23.06
CA SER A 148 29.27 -0.84 -23.59
C SER A 148 30.37 0.07 -23.04
N GLY A 149 31.00 -0.35 -21.94
CA GLY A 149 31.82 0.52 -21.12
C GLY A 149 30.99 1.70 -20.58
N GLU A 150 31.43 2.94 -20.84
CA GLU A 150 30.74 4.17 -20.42
C GLU A 150 29.62 4.60 -21.39
N SER A 151 29.48 3.95 -22.55
CA SER A 151 28.53 4.36 -23.60
C SER A 151 27.19 3.66 -23.44
N LEU A 152 26.12 4.44 -23.59
CA LEU A 152 24.75 3.92 -23.71
C LEU A 152 24.49 3.46 -25.13
N VAL A 153 24.11 2.19 -25.30
CA VAL A 153 23.88 1.55 -26.62
C VAL A 153 22.55 0.78 -26.60
N PRO A 154 21.96 0.47 -27.77
CA PRO A 154 20.83 -0.46 -27.83
C PRO A 154 21.25 -1.85 -27.32
N LEU A 155 20.35 -2.50 -26.58
CA LEU A 155 20.57 -3.88 -26.13
C LEU A 155 20.56 -4.81 -27.35
N GLN A 156 21.66 -5.53 -27.57
CA GLN A 156 21.80 -6.42 -28.72
C GLN A 156 20.88 -7.63 -28.63
N GLN A 157 20.41 -8.14 -29.74
CA GLN A 157 19.43 -9.23 -29.82
C GLN A 157 19.86 -10.46 -29.01
N TYR A 158 21.12 -10.88 -29.08
CA TYR A 158 21.61 -12.04 -28.32
C TYR A 158 21.51 -11.84 -26.81
N LYS A 159 21.72 -10.60 -26.29
CA LYS A 159 21.53 -10.27 -24.86
C LYS A 159 20.06 -10.27 -24.47
N ILE A 160 19.19 -9.81 -25.35
CA ILE A 160 17.72 -9.91 -25.17
C ILE A 160 17.33 -11.39 -25.05
N ASP A 161 17.83 -12.23 -25.97
CA ASP A 161 17.53 -13.65 -25.98
C ASP A 161 18.15 -14.37 -24.77
N GLN A 162 19.33 -13.94 -24.32
CA GLN A 162 19.97 -14.43 -23.10
C GLN A 162 19.10 -14.15 -21.85
N ILE A 163 18.58 -12.93 -21.71
CA ILE A 163 17.67 -12.60 -20.61
C ILE A 163 16.35 -13.37 -20.75
N ARG A 164 15.78 -13.44 -21.95
CA ARG A 164 14.51 -14.13 -22.23
C ARG A 164 14.58 -15.64 -22.01
N SER A 165 15.72 -16.24 -22.28
CA SER A 165 15.94 -17.67 -22.08
C SER A 165 16.22 -18.06 -20.61
N GLN A 166 16.44 -17.08 -19.74
CA GLN A 166 16.57 -17.35 -18.32
C GLN A 166 15.25 -17.91 -17.79
N GLU A 167 15.26 -19.11 -17.27
CA GLU A 167 14.12 -19.62 -16.51
C GLU A 167 13.90 -18.71 -15.31
N ARG A 168 12.69 -18.17 -15.19
CA ARG A 168 12.26 -17.54 -13.93
C ARG A 168 12.36 -18.61 -12.86
N ARG A 169 13.31 -18.45 -11.95
CA ARG A 169 13.54 -19.41 -10.90
C ARG A 169 12.35 -19.37 -9.94
N ASP A 170 11.36 -20.19 -10.24
CA ASP A 170 10.27 -20.45 -9.29
C ASP A 170 10.88 -21.05 -8.02
N TRP A 171 10.98 -20.24 -6.95
CA TRP A 171 11.53 -20.70 -5.67
C TRP A 171 10.79 -21.93 -5.17
N SER A 172 9.49 -21.99 -5.36
CA SER A 172 8.67 -23.09 -4.86
C SER A 172 8.97 -24.43 -5.52
N LYS A 173 9.52 -24.41 -6.74
CA LYS A 173 9.94 -25.59 -7.50
C LYS A 173 11.36 -26.08 -7.13
N GLN A 174 12.17 -25.26 -6.46
CA GLN A 174 13.50 -25.66 -6.05
C GLN A 174 13.43 -26.73 -4.96
N PHE A 175 14.47 -27.57 -4.90
CA PHE A 175 14.56 -28.63 -3.90
C PHE A 175 15.11 -28.10 -2.58
N VAL A 176 14.57 -28.64 -1.48
CA VAL A 176 15.15 -28.45 -0.14
C VAL A 176 16.31 -29.42 0.01
N GLU A 177 17.51 -28.90 0.23
CA GLU A 177 18.72 -29.71 0.36
C GLU A 177 18.62 -30.64 1.59
N GLY A 178 18.88 -31.92 1.39
CA GLY A 178 18.78 -32.93 2.44
C GLY A 178 17.38 -33.37 2.84
N ALA A 179 16.31 -32.80 2.21
CA ALA A 179 14.97 -33.24 2.52
C ALA A 179 14.55 -34.47 1.71
N THR A 180 13.95 -35.43 2.40
CA THR A 180 13.29 -36.62 1.87
C THR A 180 11.81 -36.61 2.21
N ILE A 181 11.05 -37.56 1.70
CA ILE A 181 9.61 -37.67 2.00
C ILE A 181 9.36 -37.81 3.52
N ASP A 182 10.28 -38.42 4.26
CA ASP A 182 10.16 -38.58 5.71
C ASP A 182 10.23 -37.24 6.48
N CYS A 183 10.68 -36.16 5.82
CA CYS A 183 10.62 -34.83 6.37
C CYS A 183 9.23 -34.18 6.27
N LEU A 184 8.29 -34.82 5.58
CA LEU A 184 6.92 -34.35 5.47
C LEU A 184 6.06 -34.92 6.60
N ASP A 185 5.03 -34.15 7.02
CA ASP A 185 4.10 -34.56 8.05
C ASP A 185 3.02 -35.50 7.45
N PRO A 186 2.90 -36.76 7.92
CA PRO A 186 1.88 -37.70 7.42
C PRO A 186 0.43 -37.18 7.58
N ALA A 187 0.16 -36.39 8.63
CA ALA A 187 -1.16 -35.81 8.85
C ALA A 187 -1.44 -34.70 7.81
N ALA A 188 -0.43 -33.91 7.46
CA ALA A 188 -0.55 -32.89 6.42
C ALA A 188 -0.72 -33.54 5.03
N ILE A 189 -0.03 -34.64 4.73
CA ILE A 189 -0.22 -35.40 3.47
C ILE A 189 -1.63 -35.96 3.40
N LYS A 190 -2.14 -36.56 4.48
CA LYS A 190 -3.51 -37.08 4.54
C LYS A 190 -4.53 -35.95 4.30
N LEU A 191 -4.35 -34.82 4.96
CA LEU A 191 -5.22 -33.64 4.74
C LEU A 191 -5.16 -33.14 3.29
N ALA A 192 -3.98 -33.11 2.67
CA ALA A 192 -3.81 -32.75 1.27
C ALA A 192 -4.59 -33.66 0.34
N ARG A 193 -4.56 -34.98 0.59
CA ARG A 193 -5.34 -35.96 -0.17
C ARG A 193 -6.85 -35.74 -0.04
N GLU A 194 -7.33 -35.47 1.18
CA GLU A 194 -8.74 -35.20 1.46
C GLU A 194 -9.21 -33.94 0.73
N LYS A 195 -8.46 -32.83 0.87
CA LYS A 195 -8.74 -31.56 0.18
C LYS A 195 -8.68 -31.70 -1.35
N TYR A 196 -7.75 -32.51 -1.87
CA TYR A 196 -7.65 -32.79 -3.29
C TYR A 196 -8.87 -33.57 -3.81
N LYS A 197 -9.30 -34.64 -3.10
CA LYS A 197 -10.51 -35.39 -3.42
C LYS A 197 -11.75 -34.51 -3.37
N GLU A 198 -11.84 -33.62 -2.40
CA GLU A 198 -12.94 -32.66 -2.32
C GLU A 198 -12.99 -31.74 -3.54
N LYS A 199 -11.84 -31.21 -3.99
CA LYS A 199 -11.73 -30.37 -5.19
C LYS A 199 -12.14 -31.11 -6.45
N MET A 200 -11.72 -32.38 -6.57
CA MET A 200 -11.92 -33.22 -7.77
C MET A 200 -13.20 -34.09 -7.75
N ARG A 201 -14.10 -33.84 -6.81
CA ARG A 201 -15.35 -34.64 -6.62
C ARG A 201 -16.18 -34.90 -7.89
N ARG A 202 -16.08 -34.01 -8.88
CA ARG A 202 -16.81 -34.08 -10.15
C ARG A 202 -16.17 -35.04 -11.17
N ASP A 203 -14.90 -35.40 -10.98
CA ASP A 203 -14.09 -36.08 -12.02
C ASP A 203 -13.86 -37.58 -11.77
N HIS A 204 -14.55 -38.18 -10.83
CA HIS A 204 -14.42 -39.62 -10.47
C HIS A 204 -12.99 -40.11 -10.12
N ILE A 205 -12.06 -39.18 -9.85
CA ILE A 205 -10.65 -39.46 -9.60
C ILE A 205 -10.39 -39.90 -8.13
N THR A 206 -11.43 -39.87 -7.29
CA THR A 206 -11.28 -40.15 -5.85
C THR A 206 -10.77 -41.57 -5.58
N ALA A 207 -11.23 -42.57 -6.29
CA ALA A 207 -10.77 -43.94 -6.14
C ALA A 207 -9.29 -44.11 -6.51
N GLU A 208 -8.85 -43.49 -7.62
CA GLU A 208 -7.45 -43.51 -8.04
C GLU A 208 -6.52 -42.88 -6.98
N VAL A 209 -6.95 -41.80 -6.34
CA VAL A 209 -6.18 -41.15 -5.27
C VAL A 209 -6.03 -42.05 -4.05
N ASP A 210 -7.05 -42.83 -3.72
CA ASP A 210 -7.01 -43.73 -2.55
C ASP A 210 -6.04 -44.91 -2.77
N GLU A 211 -5.88 -45.37 -4.03
CA GLU A 211 -4.93 -46.45 -4.40
C GLU A 211 -3.45 -45.97 -4.44
N MET A 212 -3.19 -44.67 -4.57
CA MET A 212 -1.81 -44.16 -4.63
C MET A 212 -1.13 -44.24 -3.28
N THR A 213 0.15 -44.62 -3.30
CA THR A 213 1.05 -44.32 -2.15
C THR A 213 1.26 -42.81 -2.00
N ASP A 214 1.70 -42.36 -0.83
CA ASP A 214 2.01 -40.94 -0.60
C ASP A 214 3.06 -40.41 -1.57
N THR A 215 4.10 -41.21 -1.84
CA THR A 215 5.11 -40.85 -2.84
C THR A 215 4.51 -40.66 -4.22
N GLN A 216 3.68 -41.59 -4.68
CA GLN A 216 3.02 -41.49 -6.00
C GLN A 216 2.08 -40.29 -6.08
N PHE A 217 1.33 -39.99 -5.01
CA PHE A 217 0.44 -38.83 -4.94
C PHE A 217 1.26 -37.54 -5.07
N LEU A 218 2.35 -37.39 -4.31
CA LEU A 218 3.19 -36.21 -4.30
C LEU A 218 3.97 -36.02 -5.61
N GLU A 219 4.44 -37.12 -6.24
CA GLU A 219 5.09 -37.07 -7.54
C GLU A 219 4.15 -36.62 -8.66
N LYS A 220 2.91 -37.15 -8.69
CA LYS A 220 1.88 -36.67 -9.65
C LYS A 220 1.56 -35.19 -9.48
N ARG A 221 1.73 -34.62 -8.29
CA ARG A 221 1.52 -33.19 -8.00
C ARG A 221 2.82 -32.37 -8.15
N LYS A 222 3.94 -32.99 -8.57
CA LYS A 222 5.26 -32.37 -8.72
C LYS A 222 5.82 -31.79 -7.41
N LEU A 223 5.30 -32.21 -6.27
CA LEU A 223 5.77 -31.81 -4.94
C LEU A 223 7.01 -32.58 -4.52
N VAL A 224 7.11 -33.82 -4.98
CA VAL A 224 8.32 -34.64 -4.95
C VAL A 224 8.68 -34.96 -6.40
N ILE A 225 9.95 -34.86 -6.76
CA ILE A 225 10.44 -35.12 -8.11
C ILE A 225 11.71 -35.98 -7.99
N GLY A 226 11.64 -37.23 -8.45
CA GLY A 226 12.78 -38.15 -8.34
C GLY A 226 13.26 -38.34 -6.90
N GLY A 227 12.34 -38.43 -5.95
CA GLY A 227 12.59 -38.59 -4.52
C GLY A 227 13.06 -37.32 -3.79
N LYS A 228 13.20 -36.17 -4.49
CA LYS A 228 13.62 -34.90 -3.89
C LYS A 228 12.40 -34.04 -3.57
N VAL A 229 12.35 -33.47 -2.38
CA VAL A 229 11.24 -32.65 -1.88
C VAL A 229 11.44 -31.21 -2.35
N THR A 230 10.39 -30.61 -2.94
CA THR A 230 10.40 -29.22 -3.36
C THR A 230 10.11 -28.27 -2.19
N ASN A 231 10.48 -26.97 -2.34
CA ASN A 231 10.13 -25.94 -1.36
C ASN A 231 8.60 -25.84 -1.16
N ALA A 232 7.80 -26.00 -2.23
CA ALA A 232 6.33 -26.03 -2.11
C ALA A 232 5.84 -27.17 -1.23
N ALA A 233 6.39 -28.40 -1.43
CA ALA A 233 6.04 -29.54 -0.61
C ALA A 233 6.41 -29.32 0.86
N MET A 234 7.64 -28.87 1.10
CA MET A 234 8.13 -28.64 2.45
C MET A 234 7.36 -27.54 3.15
N LEU A 235 6.98 -26.46 2.43
CA LEU A 235 6.19 -25.37 2.98
C LEU A 235 4.77 -25.81 3.39
N LEU A 236 4.09 -26.53 2.49
CA LEU A 236 2.69 -26.92 2.71
C LEU A 236 2.55 -28.16 3.60
N LEU A 237 3.48 -29.11 3.52
CA LEU A 237 3.35 -30.45 4.09
C LEU A 237 4.50 -30.86 5.02
N GLY A 238 5.54 -30.01 5.17
CA GLY A 238 6.71 -30.33 5.96
C GLY A 238 6.41 -30.48 7.45
N ASN A 239 7.11 -31.41 8.12
CA ASN A 239 7.09 -31.48 9.57
C ASN A 239 7.93 -30.34 10.18
N SER A 240 7.40 -29.68 11.19
CA SER A 240 8.05 -28.52 11.86
C SER A 240 9.45 -28.80 12.42
N ASP A 241 9.77 -30.06 12.73
CA ASP A 241 11.09 -30.44 13.23
C ASP A 241 12.19 -30.33 12.17
N TYR A 242 11.80 -30.28 10.89
CA TYR A 242 12.67 -30.15 9.75
C TYR A 242 12.69 -28.75 9.13
N ASP A 243 12.03 -27.75 9.74
CA ASP A 243 12.01 -26.37 9.23
C ASP A 243 13.42 -25.76 9.09
N ARG A 244 14.40 -26.25 9.88
CA ARG A 244 15.83 -25.91 9.81
C ARG A 244 16.49 -26.22 8.46
N LEU A 245 15.88 -27.06 7.62
CA LEU A 245 16.39 -27.34 6.28
C LEU A 245 16.16 -26.17 5.31
N PHE A 246 15.25 -25.25 5.63
CA PHE A 246 15.18 -23.99 4.91
C PHE A 246 16.35 -23.08 5.31
N LYS A 247 16.92 -22.33 4.35
CA LYS A 247 17.91 -21.29 4.66
C LYS A 247 17.37 -20.23 5.63
N SER A 248 16.10 -19.91 5.50
CA SER A 248 15.32 -19.10 6.43
C SER A 248 13.94 -19.74 6.57
N ALA A 249 13.64 -20.25 7.75
CA ALA A 249 12.40 -20.97 8.01
C ALA A 249 11.19 -20.03 7.86
N PRO A 250 10.26 -20.31 6.91
CA PRO A 250 9.04 -19.52 6.76
C PRO A 250 8.17 -19.61 8.01
N THR A 251 7.63 -18.48 8.45
CA THR A 251 6.71 -18.42 9.59
C THR A 251 5.59 -17.43 9.36
N ILE A 252 4.45 -17.67 10.01
CA ILE A 252 3.32 -16.75 10.06
C ILE A 252 3.14 -16.34 11.53
N MET A 253 3.06 -15.04 11.81
CA MET A 253 2.89 -14.53 13.15
C MET A 253 1.60 -13.73 13.26
N TRP A 254 0.66 -14.24 14.04
CA TRP A 254 -0.53 -13.51 14.44
C TRP A 254 -0.27 -12.77 15.76
N ARG A 255 -0.77 -11.54 15.87
CA ARG A 255 -0.67 -10.67 17.04
C ARG A 255 -2.00 -9.97 17.31
N LEU A 256 -2.41 -9.95 18.55
CA LEU A 256 -3.58 -9.21 19.01
C LEU A 256 -3.13 -7.97 19.79
N TYR A 257 -3.57 -6.81 19.35
CA TYR A 257 -3.31 -5.53 20.02
C TYR A 257 -4.57 -5.02 20.73
N GLY A 258 -4.37 -4.43 21.90
CA GLY A 258 -5.42 -3.67 22.59
C GLY A 258 -5.54 -2.24 22.07
N ASN A 259 -6.56 -1.50 22.54
CA ASN A 259 -6.79 -0.09 22.19
C ASN A 259 -5.68 0.83 22.69
N ASP A 260 -4.93 0.38 23.67
CA ASP A 260 -3.74 1.03 24.22
C ASP A 260 -2.48 0.84 23.34
N GLY A 261 -2.59 0.07 22.24
CA GLY A 261 -1.47 -0.32 21.39
C GLY A 261 -0.59 -1.43 21.98
N GLU A 262 -0.92 -1.96 23.16
CA GLU A 262 -0.18 -3.02 23.81
C GLU A 262 -0.48 -4.38 23.18
N LEU A 263 0.56 -5.22 23.07
CA LEU A 263 0.43 -6.60 22.61
C LEU A 263 -0.27 -7.44 23.70
N LYS A 264 -1.44 -7.98 23.37
CA LYS A 264 -2.25 -8.78 24.30
C LYS A 264 -2.03 -10.29 24.14
N ASP A 265 -1.85 -10.75 22.91
CA ASP A 265 -1.60 -12.17 22.60
C ASP A 265 -0.85 -12.30 21.28
N TYR A 266 -0.16 -13.43 21.08
CA TYR A 266 0.49 -13.75 19.80
C TYR A 266 0.66 -15.25 19.61
N THR A 267 0.76 -15.66 18.37
CA THR A 267 1.08 -17.04 17.99
C THR A 267 2.01 -17.05 16.79
N ILE A 268 3.00 -17.91 16.79
CA ILE A 268 3.90 -18.15 15.65
C ILE A 268 3.57 -19.52 15.09
N LEU A 269 3.12 -19.56 13.84
CA LEU A 269 2.94 -20.79 13.09
C LEU A 269 4.18 -21.11 12.28
N ARG A 270 4.62 -22.35 12.37
CA ARG A 270 5.64 -22.97 11.52
C ARG A 270 4.95 -23.84 10.47
N ILE A 271 5.71 -24.42 9.56
CA ILE A 271 5.20 -25.45 8.63
C ILE A 271 4.58 -26.61 9.43
N PRO A 272 3.59 -27.32 8.88
CA PRO A 272 3.00 -27.21 7.52
C PRO A 272 1.97 -26.10 7.38
N PHE A 273 1.95 -25.41 6.22
CA PHE A 273 1.01 -24.30 6.00
C PHE A 273 -0.32 -24.72 5.38
N ILE A 274 -0.56 -25.99 5.08
CA ILE A 274 -1.82 -26.47 4.49
C ILE A 274 -3.05 -26.14 5.37
N ASN A 275 -2.87 -26.04 6.68
CA ASN A 275 -3.91 -25.70 7.64
C ASN A 275 -3.66 -24.36 8.38
N ALA A 276 -2.64 -23.59 7.98
CA ALA A 276 -2.26 -22.36 8.65
C ALA A 276 -3.40 -21.34 8.66
N THR A 277 -4.14 -21.23 7.55
CA THR A 277 -5.26 -20.31 7.42
C THR A 277 -6.38 -20.66 8.40
N ASP A 278 -6.71 -21.93 8.55
CA ASP A 278 -7.74 -22.39 9.50
C ASP A 278 -7.32 -22.14 10.95
N GLN A 279 -6.03 -22.35 11.28
CA GLN A 279 -5.47 -22.08 12.61
C GLN A 279 -5.48 -20.59 12.94
N ILE A 280 -5.15 -19.72 12.00
CA ILE A 280 -5.21 -18.26 12.19
C ILE A 280 -6.65 -17.80 12.31
N TYR A 281 -7.55 -18.30 11.44
CA TYR A 281 -8.97 -17.94 11.49
C TYR A 281 -9.59 -18.28 12.86
N ALA A 282 -9.24 -19.42 13.44
CA ALA A 282 -9.70 -19.82 14.77
C ALA A 282 -9.17 -18.91 15.92
N ARG A 283 -8.10 -18.12 15.68
CA ARG A 283 -7.53 -17.16 16.64
C ARG A 283 -8.16 -15.77 16.51
N ILE A 284 -8.53 -15.37 15.30
CA ILE A 284 -9.16 -14.07 15.07
C ILE A 284 -10.51 -14.03 15.80
N ARG A 285 -10.73 -12.98 16.58
CA ARG A 285 -11.93 -12.82 17.43
C ARG A 285 -13.22 -12.79 16.62
N ASN A 286 -13.19 -12.20 15.43
CA ASN A 286 -14.30 -12.11 14.48
C ASN A 286 -15.67 -11.87 15.14
N LEU A 287 -15.78 -10.74 15.85
CA LEU A 287 -16.96 -10.37 16.64
C LEU A 287 -18.20 -10.25 15.75
N THR A 288 -19.37 -10.57 16.30
CA THR A 288 -20.64 -10.36 15.63
C THR A 288 -21.25 -9.05 16.11
N TYR A 289 -21.55 -8.16 15.18
CA TYR A 289 -22.21 -6.89 15.43
C TYR A 289 -23.68 -6.97 15.02
N ARG A 290 -24.55 -6.34 15.80
CA ARG A 290 -25.90 -5.99 15.35
C ARG A 290 -25.84 -4.64 14.69
N TYR A 291 -25.87 -4.63 13.37
CA TYR A 291 -25.91 -3.42 12.58
C TYR A 291 -27.36 -3.06 12.28
N MET A 292 -27.78 -1.89 12.77
CA MET A 292 -29.04 -1.25 12.36
C MET A 292 -28.66 -0.02 11.54
N PRO A 293 -28.84 -0.06 10.22
CA PRO A 293 -28.95 1.19 9.49
C PRO A 293 -30.23 1.86 10.00
N ASP A 294 -30.09 3.02 10.66
CA ASP A 294 -31.24 3.79 11.12
C ASP A 294 -32.29 3.90 10.01
N GLN A 295 -33.53 3.47 10.31
CA GLN A 295 -34.78 3.66 9.59
C GLN A 295 -35.17 2.70 8.44
N LEU A 296 -34.38 1.73 7.96
CA LEU A 296 -34.77 0.97 6.76
C LEU A 296 -35.00 -0.54 6.93
N SER A 297 -34.81 -1.10 8.10
CA SER A 297 -35.09 -2.52 8.34
C SER A 297 -35.74 -2.72 9.71
N LEU A 298 -36.87 -3.40 9.72
CA LEU A 298 -37.58 -3.85 10.95
C LEU A 298 -36.78 -4.87 11.77
N PHE A 299 -35.67 -5.40 11.23
CA PHE A 299 -34.84 -6.40 11.88
C PHE A 299 -33.35 -6.05 11.78
N PRO A 300 -32.62 -6.02 12.91
CA PRO A 300 -31.16 -5.85 12.91
C PRO A 300 -30.52 -7.03 12.17
N ARG A 301 -29.60 -6.72 11.23
CA ARG A 301 -28.74 -7.74 10.64
C ARG A 301 -27.57 -8.02 11.56
N GLU A 302 -27.35 -9.28 11.90
CA GLU A 302 -26.12 -9.73 12.54
C GLU A 302 -25.04 -9.88 11.46
N ILE A 303 -23.94 -9.15 11.59
CA ILE A 303 -22.83 -9.17 10.65
C ILE A 303 -21.57 -9.51 11.44
N GLN A 304 -20.83 -10.52 10.99
CA GLN A 304 -19.50 -10.80 11.51
C GLN A 304 -18.55 -9.67 11.15
N GLN A 305 -17.60 -9.35 12.01
CA GLN A 305 -16.59 -8.32 11.81
C GLN A 305 -15.83 -8.51 10.48
N TYR A 306 -15.49 -9.75 10.17
CA TYR A 306 -14.84 -10.12 8.93
C TYR A 306 -15.58 -11.28 8.26
N ASP A 307 -15.70 -11.21 6.95
CA ASP A 307 -16.21 -12.34 6.16
C ASP A 307 -15.17 -13.47 6.12
N SER A 308 -15.60 -14.70 6.33
CA SER A 308 -14.72 -15.87 6.43
C SER A 308 -13.97 -16.15 5.12
N TRP A 309 -14.65 -15.98 3.98
CA TRP A 309 -14.04 -16.18 2.67
C TRP A 309 -12.97 -15.12 2.39
N LEU A 310 -13.26 -13.86 2.75
CA LEU A 310 -12.34 -12.72 2.60
C LEU A 310 -11.04 -12.96 3.38
N LEU A 311 -11.14 -13.34 4.67
CA LEU A 311 -9.95 -13.63 5.48
C LEU A 311 -9.15 -14.79 4.90
N ARG A 312 -9.83 -15.88 4.50
CA ARG A 312 -9.20 -17.04 3.87
C ARG A 312 -8.42 -16.63 2.62
N GLU A 313 -9.04 -15.83 1.75
CA GLU A 313 -8.42 -15.36 0.52
C GLU A 313 -7.16 -14.54 0.79
N LEU A 314 -7.23 -13.56 1.69
CA LEU A 314 -6.09 -12.71 2.01
C LEU A 314 -4.93 -13.49 2.66
N LEU A 315 -5.24 -14.40 3.57
CA LEU A 315 -4.24 -15.23 4.24
C LEU A 315 -3.55 -16.18 3.24
N ASN A 316 -4.32 -16.81 2.38
CA ASN A 316 -3.76 -17.70 1.35
C ASN A 316 -2.97 -16.92 0.30
N ASN A 317 -3.40 -15.69 -0.07
CA ASN A 317 -2.63 -14.83 -0.96
C ASN A 317 -1.27 -14.47 -0.36
N CYS A 318 -1.18 -14.23 0.94
CA CYS A 318 0.11 -14.02 1.61
C CYS A 318 1.02 -15.25 1.50
N ILE A 319 0.48 -16.45 1.64
CA ILE A 319 1.25 -17.70 1.48
C ILE A 319 1.71 -17.85 0.02
N ALA A 320 0.78 -17.71 -0.94
CA ALA A 320 1.08 -17.93 -2.37
C ALA A 320 2.08 -16.91 -2.94
N HIS A 321 2.00 -15.64 -2.50
CA HIS A 321 2.72 -14.52 -3.13
C HIS A 321 3.91 -13.99 -2.34
N SER A 322 4.20 -14.51 -1.13
CA SER A 322 5.39 -14.15 -0.36
C SER A 322 6.67 -14.42 -1.13
N ASN A 323 7.62 -13.50 -1.00
CA ASN A 323 8.99 -13.73 -1.46
C ASN A 323 9.80 -14.41 -0.36
N TYR A 324 9.80 -15.73 -0.37
CA TYR A 324 10.49 -16.54 0.64
C TYR A 324 12.02 -16.42 0.59
N GLN A 325 12.59 -15.90 -0.50
CA GLN A 325 14.03 -15.66 -0.62
C GLN A 325 14.50 -14.48 0.25
N LEU A 326 13.58 -13.57 0.62
CA LEU A 326 13.89 -12.45 1.53
C LEU A 326 13.98 -12.87 3.01
N GLY A 327 13.56 -14.08 3.35
CA GLY A 327 13.63 -14.61 4.71
C GLY A 327 12.68 -13.92 5.73
N GLY A 328 11.75 -13.09 5.27
CA GLY A 328 10.77 -12.39 6.12
C GLY A 328 9.63 -13.29 6.59
N ARG A 329 8.85 -12.77 7.55
CA ARG A 329 7.65 -13.41 8.08
C ARG A 329 6.40 -12.78 7.49
N VAL A 330 5.32 -13.57 7.44
CA VAL A 330 3.97 -13.02 7.28
C VAL A 330 3.49 -12.57 8.67
N TYR A 331 3.02 -11.32 8.77
CA TYR A 331 2.45 -10.79 10.00
C TYR A 331 0.95 -10.55 9.82
N ILE A 332 0.18 -10.94 10.84
CA ILE A 332 -1.24 -10.69 10.92
C ILE A 332 -1.50 -9.96 12.23
N ASN A 333 -1.61 -8.64 12.14
CA ASN A 333 -1.85 -7.78 13.29
C ASN A 333 -3.34 -7.49 13.40
N GLU A 334 -3.98 -8.00 14.43
CA GLU A 334 -5.39 -7.79 14.73
C GLU A 334 -5.53 -6.65 15.74
N PHE A 335 -6.32 -5.66 15.37
CA PHE A 335 -6.73 -4.53 16.19
C PHE A 335 -8.23 -4.62 16.49
N GLU A 336 -8.79 -3.65 17.21
CA GLU A 336 -10.22 -3.67 17.53
C GLU A 336 -11.11 -3.50 16.31
N ASP A 337 -10.71 -2.66 15.37
CA ASP A 337 -11.51 -2.21 14.24
C ASP A 337 -10.98 -2.67 12.88
N HIS A 338 -9.76 -3.22 12.82
CA HIS A 338 -9.16 -3.68 11.57
C HIS A 338 -8.15 -4.81 11.80
N ILE A 339 -7.83 -5.51 10.71
CA ILE A 339 -6.70 -6.44 10.63
C ILE A 339 -5.73 -5.91 9.59
N LYS A 340 -4.45 -5.80 9.95
CA LYS A 340 -3.36 -5.51 9.00
C LYS A 340 -2.55 -6.77 8.75
N ILE A 341 -2.53 -7.23 7.50
CA ILE A 341 -1.76 -8.39 7.06
C ILE A 341 -0.58 -7.89 6.23
N THR A 342 0.62 -8.41 6.52
CA THR A 342 1.86 -7.98 5.87
C THR A 342 2.67 -9.20 5.45
N ASN A 343 3.12 -9.23 4.21
CA ASN A 343 4.00 -10.28 3.70
C ASN A 343 5.20 -9.71 2.94
N PRO A 344 6.36 -10.41 2.94
CA PRO A 344 7.53 -10.00 2.19
C PRO A 344 7.32 -10.16 0.67
N GLY A 345 7.84 -9.20 -0.09
CA GLY A 345 7.82 -9.17 -1.55
C GLY A 345 7.10 -7.96 -2.12
N ASP A 346 7.12 -7.82 -3.43
CA ASP A 346 6.49 -6.72 -4.15
C ASP A 346 5.10 -7.10 -4.63
N PHE A 347 4.23 -6.11 -4.77
CA PHE A 347 2.90 -6.31 -5.34
C PHE A 347 3.01 -6.38 -6.87
N LEU A 348 2.96 -7.59 -7.41
CA LEU A 348 3.17 -7.82 -8.85
C LEU A 348 2.19 -7.08 -9.78
N PRO A 349 0.91 -6.88 -9.41
CA PRO A 349 -0.01 -6.07 -10.22
C PRO A 349 0.30 -4.57 -10.25
N GLN A 350 1.21 -4.10 -9.40
CA GLN A 350 1.69 -2.72 -9.23
C GLN A 350 0.65 -1.78 -8.59
N THR A 351 -0.58 -1.75 -9.07
CA THR A 351 -1.65 -0.92 -8.53
C THR A 351 -2.91 -1.73 -8.27
N ILE A 352 -3.76 -1.24 -7.37
CA ILE A 352 -5.06 -1.87 -7.09
C ILE A 352 -6.02 -1.67 -8.26
N GLU A 353 -5.96 -0.53 -8.92
CA GLU A 353 -6.79 -0.23 -10.09
C GLU A 353 -6.61 -1.29 -11.19
N ASN A 354 -5.37 -1.75 -11.41
CA ASN A 354 -5.10 -2.84 -12.38
C ASN A 354 -5.87 -4.11 -12.01
N VAL A 355 -5.83 -4.52 -10.74
CA VAL A 355 -6.49 -5.76 -10.28
C VAL A 355 -8.02 -5.64 -10.29
N LEU A 356 -8.56 -4.43 -10.11
CA LEU A 356 -10.00 -4.19 -10.14
C LEU A 356 -10.59 -4.27 -11.57
N GLN A 357 -9.76 -4.17 -12.61
CA GLN A 357 -10.19 -4.34 -14.01
C GLN A 357 -10.62 -5.80 -14.27
N ILE A 358 -11.72 -5.97 -15.01
CA ILE A 358 -12.26 -7.32 -15.35
C ILE A 358 -11.29 -8.11 -16.21
N SER A 359 -10.54 -7.42 -17.06
CA SER A 359 -9.62 -8.02 -18.05
C SER A 359 -8.21 -8.29 -17.51
N TYR A 360 -7.95 -7.99 -16.22
CA TYR A 360 -6.62 -8.19 -15.66
C TYR A 360 -6.29 -9.68 -15.53
N ASN A 361 -5.17 -10.07 -16.12
CA ASN A 361 -4.55 -11.38 -15.97
C ASN A 361 -3.11 -11.18 -15.47
N PRO A 362 -2.70 -11.81 -14.37
CA PRO A 362 -1.32 -11.70 -13.90
C PRO A 362 -0.37 -12.29 -14.95
N PRO A 363 0.69 -11.59 -15.33
CA PRO A 363 1.63 -12.07 -16.35
C PRO A 363 2.42 -13.30 -15.90
N PHE A 364 2.57 -13.48 -14.58
CA PHE A 364 3.24 -14.64 -13.97
C PHE A 364 2.91 -14.75 -12.48
N TYR A 365 3.23 -15.91 -11.90
CA TYR A 365 3.17 -16.17 -10.46
C TYR A 365 4.60 -16.26 -9.89
N ARG A 366 4.87 -15.64 -8.75
CA ARG A 366 6.16 -15.69 -8.06
C ARG A 366 6.53 -17.12 -7.66
N ASN A 367 5.57 -17.86 -7.12
CA ASN A 367 5.69 -19.24 -6.66
C ASN A 367 4.67 -20.10 -7.39
N GLN A 368 4.91 -20.39 -8.68
CA GLN A 368 3.92 -21.06 -9.54
C GLN A 368 3.57 -22.45 -9.02
N LEU A 369 4.55 -23.29 -8.69
CA LEU A 369 4.29 -24.63 -8.18
C LEU A 369 3.52 -24.61 -6.85
N LEU A 370 3.85 -23.66 -5.98
CA LEU A 370 3.11 -23.47 -4.72
C LEU A 370 1.65 -23.07 -4.98
N ALA A 371 1.41 -22.11 -5.87
CA ALA A 371 0.07 -21.69 -6.23
C ALA A 371 -0.74 -22.85 -6.85
N GLU A 372 -0.15 -23.62 -7.76
CA GLU A 372 -0.77 -24.82 -8.34
C GLU A 372 -1.12 -25.86 -7.26
N ALA A 373 -0.23 -26.10 -6.31
CA ALA A 373 -0.49 -27.00 -5.18
C ALA A 373 -1.61 -26.50 -4.28
N MET A 374 -1.63 -25.20 -3.97
CA MET A 374 -2.69 -24.59 -3.16
C MET A 374 -4.05 -24.65 -3.85
N VAL A 375 -4.11 -24.49 -5.19
CA VAL A 375 -5.31 -24.73 -5.99
C VAL A 375 -5.76 -26.19 -5.87
N ASN A 376 -4.84 -27.13 -6.05
CA ASN A 376 -5.12 -28.56 -5.96
C ASN A 376 -5.64 -28.96 -4.57
N PHE A 377 -5.16 -28.34 -3.51
CA PHE A 377 -5.57 -28.58 -2.13
C PHE A 377 -6.73 -27.68 -1.67
N ASN A 378 -7.47 -27.12 -2.61
CA ASN A 378 -8.65 -26.29 -2.34
C ASN A 378 -8.40 -25.14 -1.35
N MET A 379 -7.17 -24.62 -1.33
CA MET A 379 -6.79 -23.46 -0.51
C MET A 379 -7.14 -22.14 -1.21
N ILE A 380 -6.90 -22.06 -2.53
CA ILE A 380 -7.21 -20.88 -3.37
C ILE A 380 -8.05 -21.29 -4.57
N ASP A 381 -8.80 -20.33 -5.12
CA ASP A 381 -9.60 -20.52 -6.31
C ASP A 381 -8.78 -20.35 -7.60
N THR A 382 -9.18 -21.02 -8.68
CA THR A 382 -8.52 -20.94 -10.00
C THR A 382 -8.83 -19.65 -10.76
N ALA A 383 -9.93 -18.99 -10.43
CA ALA A 383 -10.33 -17.76 -11.10
C ALA A 383 -9.58 -16.57 -10.50
N THR A 384 -8.68 -15.96 -11.24
CA THR A 384 -7.81 -14.81 -10.92
C THR A 384 -8.52 -13.56 -10.36
N MET A 385 -9.65 -13.72 -9.67
CA MET A 385 -10.54 -12.65 -9.21
C MET A 385 -10.55 -12.46 -7.69
N GLY A 386 -9.60 -13.07 -6.95
CA GLY A 386 -9.61 -13.11 -5.49
C GLY A 386 -9.68 -11.71 -4.86
N ILE A 387 -8.75 -10.82 -5.18
CA ILE A 387 -8.72 -9.44 -4.66
C ILE A 387 -9.99 -8.68 -5.06
N ARG A 388 -10.42 -8.77 -6.31
CA ARG A 388 -11.66 -8.11 -6.76
C ARG A 388 -12.89 -8.59 -6.00
N LYS A 389 -12.95 -9.89 -5.67
CA LYS A 389 -14.04 -10.46 -4.87
C LYS A 389 -13.95 -9.97 -3.42
N VAL A 390 -12.76 -9.80 -2.85
CA VAL A 390 -12.55 -9.18 -1.52
C VAL A 390 -13.16 -7.77 -1.49
N TYR A 391 -12.89 -6.94 -2.51
CA TYR A 391 -13.49 -5.61 -2.64
C TYR A 391 -15.02 -5.67 -2.77
N ARG A 392 -15.54 -6.62 -3.56
CA ARG A 392 -16.99 -6.83 -3.71
C ARG A 392 -17.63 -7.21 -2.39
N ILE A 393 -17.04 -8.13 -1.64
CA ILE A 393 -17.55 -8.54 -0.32
C ILE A 393 -17.63 -7.34 0.62
N GLN A 394 -16.59 -6.49 0.68
CA GLN A 394 -16.61 -5.29 1.52
C GLN A 394 -17.71 -4.30 1.06
N LYS A 395 -17.86 -4.10 -0.26
CA LYS A 395 -18.95 -3.31 -0.82
C LYS A 395 -20.32 -3.84 -0.37
N ASP A 396 -20.56 -5.15 -0.57
CA ASP A 396 -21.86 -5.79 -0.29
C ASP A 396 -22.18 -5.82 1.21
N ARG A 397 -21.17 -5.68 2.05
CA ARG A 397 -21.27 -5.55 3.51
C ARG A 397 -21.32 -4.09 3.98
N PHE A 398 -21.19 -3.13 3.07
CA PHE A 398 -21.16 -1.69 3.34
C PHE A 398 -19.98 -1.24 4.22
N PHE A 399 -18.91 -2.02 4.22
CA PHE A 399 -17.66 -1.72 4.92
C PHE A 399 -16.67 -0.96 4.03
N PRO A 400 -15.69 -0.24 4.65
CA PRO A 400 -14.62 0.41 3.90
C PRO A 400 -13.84 -0.61 3.06
N MET A 401 -13.33 -0.15 1.91
CA MET A 401 -12.50 -0.96 1.04
C MET A 401 -11.17 -1.29 1.72
N PRO A 402 -10.56 -2.44 1.39
CA PRO A 402 -9.21 -2.75 1.88
C PRO A 402 -8.19 -1.73 1.39
N ASP A 403 -7.24 -1.36 2.25
CA ASP A 403 -6.11 -0.51 1.90
C ASP A 403 -4.86 -1.34 1.69
N TYR A 404 -4.28 -1.22 0.51
CA TYR A 404 -2.98 -1.79 0.21
C TYR A 404 -1.89 -0.73 0.35
N ASP A 405 -0.85 -1.06 1.08
CA ASP A 405 0.30 -0.20 1.35
C ASP A 405 1.56 -0.83 0.76
N PHE A 406 2.20 -0.10 -0.15
CA PHE A 406 3.43 -0.47 -0.86
C PHE A 406 4.57 0.50 -0.52
N SER A 407 4.42 1.34 0.50
CA SER A 407 5.40 2.37 0.87
C SER A 407 6.72 1.79 1.35
N VAL A 408 6.68 0.58 1.92
CA VAL A 408 7.88 -0.13 2.37
C VAL A 408 8.37 -1.06 1.27
N SER A 409 9.61 -0.88 0.84
CA SER A 409 10.25 -1.71 -0.19
C SER A 409 10.26 -3.19 0.22
N ASN A 410 10.02 -4.09 -0.73
CA ASN A 410 9.95 -5.54 -0.53
C ASN A 410 8.90 -5.98 0.52
N GLN A 411 7.85 -5.21 0.69
CA GLN A 411 6.77 -5.53 1.61
C GLN A 411 5.42 -5.13 1.01
N VAL A 412 4.45 -6.02 1.13
CA VAL A 412 3.04 -5.72 0.82
C VAL A 412 2.27 -5.78 2.12
N ALA A 413 1.53 -4.72 2.43
CA ALA A 413 0.59 -4.72 3.54
C ALA A 413 -0.83 -4.47 3.05
N VAL A 414 -1.81 -5.17 3.63
CA VAL A 414 -3.23 -4.94 3.40
C VAL A 414 -3.94 -4.74 4.72
N THR A 415 -4.71 -3.66 4.83
CA THR A 415 -5.56 -3.38 5.98
C THR A 415 -7.01 -3.65 5.60
N VAL A 416 -7.70 -4.48 6.38
CA VAL A 416 -9.12 -4.80 6.21
C VAL A 416 -9.88 -4.30 7.42
N TYR A 417 -10.89 -3.49 7.15
CA TYR A 417 -11.72 -2.89 8.18
C TYR A 417 -12.85 -3.81 8.61
N GLY A 418 -13.02 -3.97 9.91
CA GLY A 418 -14.10 -4.71 10.55
C GLY A 418 -15.18 -3.82 11.15
N LYS A 419 -15.10 -2.51 10.92
CA LYS A 419 -16.09 -1.49 11.29
C LYS A 419 -16.31 -0.51 10.16
N THR A 420 -17.45 0.19 10.18
CA THR A 420 -17.72 1.35 9.32
C THR A 420 -16.85 2.53 9.76
N LEU A 421 -16.40 3.35 8.82
CA LEU A 421 -15.64 4.58 9.10
C LEU A 421 -16.54 5.82 9.01
N ASP A 422 -17.46 5.84 8.04
CA ASP A 422 -18.40 6.94 7.80
C ASP A 422 -19.77 6.35 7.45
N ASP A 423 -20.78 6.68 8.25
CA ASP A 423 -22.15 6.20 8.06
C ASP A 423 -22.76 6.67 6.72
N LYS A 424 -22.29 7.81 6.18
CA LYS A 424 -22.72 8.30 4.87
C LYS A 424 -22.23 7.41 3.74
N TYR A 425 -20.98 6.97 3.81
CA TYR A 425 -20.46 6.00 2.85
C TYR A 425 -21.29 4.71 2.85
N THR A 426 -21.55 4.18 4.02
CA THR A 426 -22.39 3.00 4.22
C THR A 426 -23.78 3.20 3.60
N TYR A 427 -24.37 4.37 3.82
CA TYR A 427 -25.68 4.70 3.28
C TYR A 427 -25.68 4.87 1.75
N ILE A 428 -24.64 5.50 1.17
CA ILE A 428 -24.48 5.56 -0.29
C ILE A 428 -24.47 4.17 -0.90
N LEU A 429 -23.70 3.26 -0.35
CA LEU A 429 -23.63 1.88 -0.85
C LEU A 429 -24.96 1.15 -0.73
N PHE A 430 -25.71 1.43 0.33
CA PHE A 430 -27.05 0.87 0.52
C PHE A 430 -28.06 1.40 -0.50
N GLN A 431 -28.07 2.71 -0.77
CA GLN A 431 -28.98 3.36 -1.72
C GLN A 431 -28.62 3.09 -3.18
N HIS A 432 -27.33 2.84 -3.46
CA HIS A 432 -26.79 2.68 -4.80
C HIS A 432 -26.05 1.33 -4.95
N PRO A 433 -26.76 0.20 -4.82
CA PRO A 433 -26.15 -1.12 -4.96
C PRO A 433 -25.57 -1.36 -6.36
N GLU A 434 -26.05 -0.62 -7.37
CA GLU A 434 -25.63 -0.67 -8.78
C GLU A 434 -24.24 -0.07 -9.03
N LEU A 435 -23.69 0.73 -8.11
CA LEU A 435 -22.37 1.35 -8.30
C LEU A 435 -21.30 0.28 -8.58
N ASP A 436 -20.49 0.52 -9.59
CA ASP A 436 -19.36 -0.34 -9.90
C ASP A 436 -18.23 -0.22 -8.85
N LEU A 437 -17.34 -1.21 -8.84
CA LEU A 437 -16.27 -1.27 -7.83
C LEU A 437 -15.28 -0.11 -7.94
N GLU A 438 -15.05 0.42 -9.14
CA GLU A 438 -14.13 1.54 -9.35
C GLU A 438 -14.71 2.81 -8.72
N THR A 439 -15.99 3.11 -8.95
CA THR A 439 -16.71 4.23 -8.32
C THR A 439 -16.72 4.10 -6.79
N VAL A 440 -16.99 2.89 -6.27
CA VAL A 440 -16.99 2.63 -4.83
C VAL A 440 -15.59 2.79 -4.22
N TYR A 441 -14.55 2.34 -4.91
CA TYR A 441 -13.16 2.56 -4.49
C TYR A 441 -12.80 4.05 -4.41
N LEU A 442 -13.21 4.84 -5.42
CA LEU A 442 -12.99 6.29 -5.41
C LEU A 442 -13.75 6.98 -4.26
N LEU A 443 -14.99 6.55 -3.96
CA LEU A 443 -15.75 7.05 -2.80
C LEU A 443 -15.06 6.71 -1.47
N ASP A 444 -14.52 5.51 -1.36
CA ASP A 444 -13.78 5.07 -0.20
C ASP A 444 -12.54 5.94 0.05
N GLN A 445 -11.82 6.32 -1.01
CA GLN A 445 -10.71 7.28 -0.90
C GLN A 445 -11.18 8.64 -0.36
N VAL A 446 -12.39 9.09 -0.71
CA VAL A 446 -12.95 10.36 -0.20
C VAL A 446 -13.27 10.24 1.29
N GLN A 447 -13.95 9.17 1.76
CA GLN A 447 -14.23 9.00 3.18
C GLN A 447 -12.98 8.91 4.06
N LYS A 448 -11.88 8.37 3.51
CA LYS A 448 -10.57 8.27 4.17
C LYS A 448 -9.75 9.57 4.13
N GLY A 449 -10.31 10.66 3.58
CA GLY A 449 -9.62 11.95 3.48
C GLY A 449 -8.55 12.01 2.38
N LEU A 450 -8.47 11.00 1.52
CA LEU A 450 -7.50 10.89 0.43
C LEU A 450 -8.00 11.52 -0.89
N GLY A 451 -9.11 12.25 -0.86
CA GLY A 451 -9.68 12.90 -2.04
C GLY A 451 -8.73 13.80 -2.82
N ARG A 452 -7.67 14.32 -2.17
CA ARG A 452 -6.63 15.13 -2.83
C ARG A 452 -5.75 14.35 -3.80
N SER A 453 -5.60 13.05 -3.61
CA SER A 453 -4.80 12.17 -4.47
C SER A 453 -5.55 11.74 -5.73
N LEU A 454 -6.87 11.93 -5.77
CA LEU A 454 -7.69 11.54 -6.91
C LEU A 454 -7.39 12.38 -8.15
N SER A 455 -7.43 11.73 -9.31
CA SER A 455 -7.29 12.41 -10.60
C SER A 455 -8.46 13.36 -10.86
N LYS A 456 -8.24 14.39 -11.70
CA LYS A 456 -9.32 15.30 -12.12
C LYS A 456 -10.48 14.55 -12.77
N ALA A 457 -10.21 13.50 -13.56
CA ALA A 457 -11.23 12.69 -14.21
C ALA A 457 -12.07 11.91 -13.19
N ALA A 458 -11.43 11.31 -12.17
CA ALA A 458 -12.11 10.62 -11.08
C ALA A 458 -13.04 11.56 -10.29
N ILE A 459 -12.57 12.76 -9.95
CA ILE A 459 -13.39 13.76 -9.25
C ILE A 459 -14.58 14.21 -10.12
N GLN A 460 -14.38 14.43 -11.43
CA GLN A 460 -15.46 14.77 -12.35
C GLN A 460 -16.49 13.65 -12.46
N HIS A 461 -16.03 12.39 -12.50
CA HIS A 461 -16.90 11.21 -12.50
C HIS A 461 -17.80 11.18 -11.24
N LEU A 462 -17.21 11.29 -10.05
CA LEU A 462 -17.95 11.30 -8.80
C LEU A 462 -18.94 12.48 -8.71
N ARG A 463 -18.57 13.67 -9.20
CA ARG A 463 -19.46 14.85 -9.24
C ARG A 463 -20.60 14.69 -10.22
N LYS A 464 -20.36 14.08 -11.39
CA LYS A 464 -21.40 13.81 -12.40
C LYS A 464 -22.51 12.93 -11.82
N HIS A 465 -22.13 11.98 -10.95
CA HIS A 465 -23.06 11.12 -10.23
C HIS A 465 -23.57 11.72 -8.92
N LYS A 466 -23.23 13.00 -8.63
CA LYS A 466 -23.63 13.74 -7.44
C LYS A 466 -23.24 13.07 -6.11
N LEU A 467 -22.20 12.25 -6.11
CA LEU A 467 -21.75 11.47 -4.96
C LEU A 467 -20.84 12.27 -4.03
N VAL A 468 -20.18 13.32 -4.53
CA VAL A 468 -19.24 14.15 -3.76
C VAL A 468 -19.42 15.64 -4.04
N GLU A 469 -19.11 16.45 -3.03
CA GLU A 469 -19.13 17.90 -3.04
C GLU A 469 -17.82 18.49 -2.49
N GLY A 470 -17.69 19.82 -2.58
CA GLY A 470 -16.56 20.54 -2.04
C GLY A 470 -15.46 20.85 -3.06
N ARG A 471 -14.40 21.51 -2.60
CA ARG A 471 -13.21 21.82 -3.41
C ARG A 471 -12.29 20.61 -3.47
N VAL A 472 -11.43 20.52 -4.47
CA VAL A 472 -10.44 19.42 -4.60
C VAL A 472 -9.58 19.26 -3.34
N SER A 473 -9.26 20.37 -2.68
CA SER A 473 -8.52 20.37 -1.41
C SER A 473 -9.32 19.87 -0.21
N ASN A 474 -10.64 19.76 -0.33
CA ASN A 474 -11.55 19.34 0.74
C ASN A 474 -12.82 18.73 0.12
N LEU A 475 -12.64 17.55 -0.47
CA LEU A 475 -13.71 16.78 -1.07
C LEU A 475 -14.41 15.96 0.03
N TYR A 476 -15.75 15.94 0.02
CA TYR A 476 -16.57 15.19 0.98
C TYR A 476 -17.79 14.59 0.28
N LEU A 477 -18.42 13.62 0.95
CA LEU A 477 -19.60 12.92 0.45
C LEU A 477 -20.82 13.87 0.38
N SER A 478 -21.64 13.74 -0.67
CA SER A 478 -22.63 14.76 -1.02
C SER A 478 -23.80 14.86 -0.05
N ALA A 479 -24.49 16.01 -0.09
CA ALA A 479 -25.62 16.36 0.76
C ALA A 479 -26.92 15.65 0.37
N GLU A 480 -27.14 15.39 -0.90
CA GLU A 480 -28.34 14.65 -1.35
C GLU A 480 -28.46 13.31 -0.63
N VAL A 481 -27.30 12.75 -0.25
CA VAL A 481 -27.20 11.55 0.54
C VAL A 481 -27.46 11.81 2.03
N ALA A 482 -27.02 12.95 2.57
CA ALA A 482 -27.21 13.30 3.99
C ALA A 482 -28.67 13.64 4.34
N GLN A 483 -29.43 14.22 3.41
CA GLN A 483 -30.84 14.56 3.62
C GLN A 483 -31.72 13.34 3.91
N SER A 484 -31.36 12.19 3.38
CA SER A 484 -32.11 10.95 3.61
C SER A 484 -31.80 10.27 4.95
N ILE A 485 -30.79 10.75 5.71
CA ILE A 485 -30.36 10.12 6.98
C ILE A 485 -30.81 10.89 8.22
N SER A 486 -31.68 11.91 8.13
CA SER A 486 -32.02 12.79 9.28
C SER A 486 -30.82 13.54 9.91
N GLU A 487 -29.71 13.68 9.21
CA GLU A 487 -28.49 14.36 9.66
C GLU A 487 -28.29 15.74 9.02
N GLU A 488 -29.35 16.49 8.75
CA GLU A 488 -29.22 17.91 8.37
C GLU A 488 -28.27 18.68 9.29
N ALA A 489 -28.28 18.35 10.59
CA ALA A 489 -27.42 18.99 11.57
C ALA A 489 -25.94 18.70 11.36
N GLN A 490 -25.57 17.49 10.97
CA GLN A 490 -24.15 17.10 10.82
C GLN A 490 -23.61 17.50 9.44
N TYR A 491 -24.43 17.48 8.41
CA TYR A 491 -24.10 18.05 7.10
C TYR A 491 -23.86 19.56 7.20
N ILE A 492 -24.77 20.30 7.87
CA ILE A 492 -24.64 21.73 8.14
C ILE A 492 -23.34 21.99 8.94
N LYS A 493 -23.02 21.14 9.92
CA LYS A 493 -21.77 21.23 10.70
C LYS A 493 -20.52 21.04 9.84
N ASN A 494 -20.56 20.20 8.83
CA ASN A 494 -19.42 19.92 7.94
C ASN A 494 -19.28 20.93 6.79
N LYS A 495 -20.40 21.34 6.19
CA LYS A 495 -20.44 22.37 5.13
C LYS A 495 -20.19 23.76 5.73
N GLY A 496 -20.58 23.95 6.96
CA GLY A 496 -20.67 25.26 7.60
C GLY A 496 -21.83 26.08 7.04
N PHE A 497 -22.29 26.99 7.85
CA PHE A 497 -23.27 27.98 7.40
C PHE A 497 -22.58 28.95 6.42
N ASP A 498 -23.39 29.64 5.60
CA ASP A 498 -22.92 30.76 4.81
C ASP A 498 -22.30 31.83 5.74
N ASP A 499 -21.33 32.58 5.23
CA ASP A 499 -20.67 33.65 5.97
C ASP A 499 -21.64 34.72 6.48
N GLN A 500 -22.78 34.88 5.82
CA GLN A 500 -23.83 35.79 6.26
C GLN A 500 -24.49 35.28 7.55
N TYR A 501 -24.77 33.99 7.65
CA TYR A 501 -25.34 33.39 8.86
C TYR A 501 -24.43 33.58 10.09
N TYR A 502 -23.13 33.35 9.95
CA TYR A 502 -22.22 33.61 11.06
C TYR A 502 -22.12 35.08 11.44
N ARG A 503 -22.22 35.98 10.46
CA ARG A 503 -22.24 37.41 10.71
C ARG A 503 -23.53 37.81 11.45
N ASP A 504 -24.65 37.25 11.08
CA ASP A 504 -25.94 37.56 11.73
C ASP A 504 -25.94 37.03 13.17
N MET A 505 -25.40 35.84 13.43
CA MET A 505 -25.17 35.32 14.79
C MET A 505 -24.33 36.24 15.68
N ILE A 506 -23.27 36.85 15.12
CA ILE A 506 -22.45 37.81 15.88
C ILE A 506 -23.28 39.07 16.20
N VAL A 507 -24.07 39.58 15.23
CA VAL A 507 -24.92 40.76 15.42
C VAL A 507 -25.98 40.45 16.48
N ASP A 508 -26.71 39.35 16.37
CA ASP A 508 -27.75 38.93 17.33
C ASP A 508 -27.19 38.79 18.74
N TYR A 509 -25.97 38.23 18.87
CA TYR A 509 -25.28 38.15 20.15
C TYR A 509 -25.03 39.53 20.74
N LEU A 510 -24.51 40.45 19.93
CA LEU A 510 -24.25 41.83 20.35
C LEU A 510 -25.53 42.62 20.65
N GLU A 511 -26.60 42.37 19.93
CA GLU A 511 -27.93 42.93 20.24
C GLU A 511 -28.46 42.48 21.59
N LYS A 512 -28.25 41.20 21.92
CA LYS A 512 -28.75 40.60 23.16
C LYS A 512 -27.89 40.93 24.39
N PHE A 513 -26.55 40.98 24.23
CA PHE A 513 -25.62 41.11 25.35
C PHE A 513 -24.89 42.47 25.39
N GLY A 514 -25.09 43.33 24.41
CA GLY A 514 -24.54 44.68 24.30
C GLY A 514 -23.06 44.73 23.88
N LYS A 515 -22.22 43.83 24.37
CA LYS A 515 -20.79 43.74 24.05
C LYS A 515 -20.26 42.32 24.10
N ALA A 516 -19.17 42.05 23.35
CA ALA A 516 -18.48 40.76 23.33
C ALA A 516 -16.97 40.93 23.20
N GLN A 517 -16.23 40.18 23.98
CA GLN A 517 -14.78 40.00 23.78
C GLN A 517 -14.52 39.02 22.61
N ARG A 518 -13.33 39.02 22.07
CA ARG A 518 -12.94 38.06 21.03
C ARG A 518 -13.12 36.61 21.50
N LYS A 519 -12.91 36.32 22.79
CA LYS A 519 -13.11 35.01 23.38
C LYS A 519 -14.59 34.57 23.30
N ASP A 520 -15.52 35.48 23.61
CA ASP A 520 -16.94 35.19 23.59
C ASP A 520 -17.43 34.87 22.16
N ILE A 521 -16.97 35.64 21.18
CA ILE A 521 -17.27 35.38 19.76
C ILE A 521 -16.64 34.05 19.31
N ARG A 522 -15.45 33.73 19.81
CA ARG A 522 -14.83 32.44 19.54
C ARG A 522 -15.68 31.30 20.09
N GLU A 523 -16.09 31.34 21.34
CA GLU A 523 -16.96 30.34 21.98
C GLU A 523 -18.32 30.23 21.25
N LEU A 524 -18.91 31.32 20.85
CA LEU A 524 -20.17 31.35 20.09
C LEU A 524 -20.08 30.57 18.77
N LEU A 525 -18.95 30.69 18.05
CA LEU A 525 -18.82 30.17 16.69
C LEU A 525 -18.02 28.86 16.60
N TRP A 526 -17.20 28.51 17.59
CA TRP A 526 -16.19 27.45 17.50
C TRP A 526 -16.77 26.09 17.10
N ASP A 527 -17.83 25.68 17.75
CA ASP A 527 -18.52 24.40 17.47
C ASP A 527 -19.49 24.45 16.29
N LYS A 528 -19.78 25.66 15.80
CA LYS A 528 -20.65 25.89 14.63
C LYS A 528 -19.87 26.07 13.34
N LEU A 529 -18.55 26.33 13.43
CA LEU A 529 -17.67 26.34 12.28
C LEU A 529 -17.42 24.91 11.78
N PRO A 530 -17.20 24.73 10.45
CA PRO A 530 -16.99 23.42 9.88
C PRO A 530 -15.94 22.60 10.62
N GLY A 531 -16.28 21.36 10.99
CA GLY A 531 -15.37 20.42 11.68
C GLY A 531 -14.12 20.05 10.86
N VAL A 532 -14.16 20.28 9.56
CA VAL A 532 -13.05 20.07 8.62
C VAL A 532 -11.99 21.16 8.65
N LEU A 533 -12.24 22.28 9.35
CA LEU A 533 -11.27 23.36 9.51
C LEU A 533 -10.33 23.05 10.66
N THR A 534 -9.03 23.26 10.46
CA THR A 534 -8.05 23.24 11.55
C THR A 534 -8.31 24.40 12.52
N ASP A 535 -7.82 24.29 13.74
CA ASP A 535 -7.99 25.36 14.74
C ASP A 535 -7.47 26.72 14.24
N GLU A 536 -6.37 26.74 13.52
CA GLU A 536 -5.83 27.94 12.89
C GLU A 536 -6.76 28.48 11.79
N GLN A 537 -7.38 27.62 11.03
CA GLN A 537 -8.33 28.01 9.97
C GLN A 537 -9.63 28.56 10.58
N LYS A 538 -10.11 27.99 11.70
CA LYS A 538 -11.25 28.50 12.45
C LYS A 538 -10.97 29.90 12.99
N GLU A 539 -9.80 30.10 13.60
CA GLU A 539 -9.37 31.44 14.10
C GLU A 539 -9.33 32.49 12.97
N ARG A 540 -8.74 32.13 11.82
CA ARG A 540 -8.71 33.02 10.64
C ARG A 540 -10.11 33.34 10.12
N LYS A 541 -11.01 32.36 10.12
CA LYS A 541 -12.41 32.54 9.70
C LYS A 541 -13.14 33.53 10.59
N ILE A 542 -13.03 33.39 11.92
CA ILE A 542 -13.62 34.31 12.90
C ILE A 542 -13.08 35.73 12.67
N LEU A 543 -11.77 35.88 12.50
CA LEU A 543 -11.15 37.19 12.22
C LEU A 543 -11.70 37.82 10.93
N THR A 544 -11.87 37.01 9.88
CA THR A 544 -12.45 37.46 8.58
C THR A 544 -13.88 37.95 8.75
N LEU A 545 -14.72 37.23 9.52
CA LEU A 545 -16.11 37.61 9.78
C LEU A 545 -16.18 38.92 10.56
N LEU A 546 -15.42 39.09 11.61
CA LEU A 546 -15.33 40.32 12.40
C LEU A 546 -14.84 41.51 11.56
N THR A 547 -13.80 41.29 10.74
CA THR A 547 -13.28 42.32 9.83
C THR A 547 -14.32 42.74 8.79
N ALA A 548 -15.10 41.80 8.24
CA ALA A 548 -16.15 42.08 7.30
C ALA A 548 -17.29 42.87 7.93
N LEU A 549 -17.71 42.57 9.16
CA LEU A 549 -18.73 43.30 9.90
C LEU A 549 -18.26 44.72 10.24
N LYS A 550 -16.99 44.90 10.65
CA LYS A 550 -16.39 46.21 10.90
C LYS A 550 -16.34 47.05 9.63
N ARG A 551 -15.93 46.48 8.50
CA ARG A 551 -15.91 47.17 7.20
C ARG A 551 -17.28 47.60 6.70
N LYS A 552 -18.31 46.82 7.08
CA LYS A 552 -19.71 47.16 6.79
C LYS A 552 -20.34 48.13 7.82
N GLU A 553 -19.53 48.66 8.73
CA GLU A 553 -19.93 49.56 9.82
C GLU A 553 -21.05 49.03 10.71
N LYS A 554 -21.22 47.70 10.78
CA LYS A 554 -22.20 47.05 11.66
C LYS A 554 -21.72 46.91 13.09
N ILE A 555 -20.39 46.75 13.28
CA ILE A 555 -19.75 46.63 14.60
C ILE A 555 -18.51 47.51 14.69
N LYS A 556 -18.19 47.98 15.88
CA LYS A 556 -16.95 48.71 16.20
C LYS A 556 -16.32 48.16 17.48
N THR A 557 -15.07 48.54 17.77
CA THR A 557 -14.44 48.32 19.08
C THR A 557 -14.75 49.49 20.01
N ASP A 558 -15.07 49.21 21.27
CA ASP A 558 -15.35 50.19 22.30
C ASP A 558 -14.11 50.94 22.78
N SER A 559 -12.91 50.47 22.47
CA SER A 559 -11.63 51.03 22.86
C SER A 559 -10.55 50.73 21.83
N ASP A 560 -9.54 51.62 21.73
CA ASP A 560 -8.36 51.42 20.88
C ASP A 560 -7.32 50.46 21.46
N ASN A 561 -7.46 50.07 22.72
CA ASN A 561 -6.58 49.11 23.37
C ASN A 561 -6.90 47.67 22.95
N LYS A 562 -6.10 47.12 22.03
CA LYS A 562 -6.31 45.77 21.44
C LYS A 562 -6.43 44.63 22.44
N GLN A 563 -5.94 44.75 23.65
CA GLN A 563 -5.96 43.69 24.68
C GLN A 563 -7.23 43.71 25.56
N LYS A 564 -7.94 44.85 25.63
CA LYS A 564 -9.13 45.02 26.49
C LYS A 564 -10.37 45.47 25.72
N SER A 565 -10.29 45.65 24.41
CA SER A 565 -11.41 46.11 23.59
C SER A 565 -12.48 45.04 23.42
N CYS A 566 -13.74 45.45 23.58
CA CYS A 566 -14.91 44.63 23.25
C CYS A 566 -15.51 45.11 21.89
N TRP A 567 -16.12 44.17 21.21
CA TRP A 567 -16.96 44.44 20.05
C TRP A 567 -18.32 44.92 20.51
N VAL A 568 -18.83 45.99 19.92
CA VAL A 568 -20.13 46.56 20.15
C VAL A 568 -20.81 46.89 18.82
N LEU A 569 -22.12 46.98 18.81
CA LEU A 569 -22.83 47.44 17.61
C LEU A 569 -22.53 48.93 17.35
N THR A 570 -22.47 49.29 16.08
CA THR A 570 -22.39 50.70 15.68
C THR A 570 -23.77 51.32 15.83
N GLU A 571 -23.94 52.28 16.70
CA GLU A 571 -25.19 53.04 16.78
C GLU A 571 -25.49 53.67 15.42
N LYS A 572 -26.75 53.49 14.96
CA LYS A 572 -27.22 54.10 13.73
C LYS A 572 -27.27 55.61 13.82
#